data_134d844586bb86badb0cb750f8a5730c
#
_entry.id   134d844586bb86badb0cb750f8a5730c
#
_cell.length_a   1.000
_cell.length_b   1.000
_cell.length_c   1.000
_cell.angle_alpha   90.00
_cell.angle_beta   90.00
_cell.angle_gamma   90.00
#
_symmetry.space_group_name_H-M   'P 1'
#
loop_
_entity.id
_entity.type
_entity.pdbx_description
1 polymer ?
#
loop_
_entity_poly.entity_id
_entity_poly.type
_entity_poly.pdbx_seq_one_letter_code
_entity_poly.pdbx_strand_id
1 'polypeptide(L)'
;MKHKSLLTRVTLPLAVMALAVSMWGWALEGEQRTFVRYVPPSYNGTRPVPLVFEFHGYGSNALVQVFYGNFMSLADRYGFVIVAPNGQGSDRHFNLTGEAGLQDDVAMVGALLEHIEATMCVDQTRVFATGMSDGGAVASVLACRDPDRFAAFGAVAVVVYESGCADTSVPIMAFAGTADPVVPFNGGVVNCCGHPTLPGAPSAVAGWAQHDGCAATPVVDQLSTQVQRRTYAGCTGGGAVVFYVIQGGGHTWPGGLPVPSLGLTTRQINASSTIWSFFAAHPLA
;
A
#
# COMPACT_ATOMS: atom_id res chain seq x y z
N MET A 1 -42.32 33.37 28.38
CA MET A 1 -41.00 33.55 27.77
C MET A 1 -40.58 32.23 27.14
N LYS A 2 -40.58 32.15 25.81
CA LYS A 2 -40.23 30.89 25.05
C LYS A 2 -38.78 31.03 24.57
N HIS A 3 -37.88 30.25 25.14
CA HIS A 3 -36.51 30.13 24.60
C HIS A 3 -36.53 29.35 23.30
N LYS A 4 -36.22 30.02 22.18
CA LYS A 4 -35.90 29.41 20.90
C LYS A 4 -34.39 29.06 20.91
N SER A 5 -34.07 27.77 20.96
CA SER A 5 -32.68 27.30 20.70
C SER A 5 -32.41 27.37 19.19
N LEU A 6 -31.45 28.21 18.78
CA LEU A 6 -30.94 28.20 17.45
C LEU A 6 -29.95 27.02 17.32
N LEU A 7 -30.36 25.96 16.63
CA LEU A 7 -29.44 24.95 16.10
C LEU A 7 -28.78 25.49 14.84
N THR A 8 -27.57 25.96 14.96
CA THR A 8 -26.71 26.29 13.80
C THR A 8 -26.23 24.96 13.18
N ARG A 9 -26.80 24.60 12.03
CA ARG A 9 -26.27 23.53 11.20
C ARG A 9 -24.96 24.00 10.61
N VAL A 10 -23.82 23.44 11.04
CA VAL A 10 -22.55 23.55 10.34
C VAL A 10 -22.64 22.62 9.13
N THR A 11 -23.04 23.16 7.99
CA THR A 11 -22.85 22.50 6.71
C THR A 11 -21.40 22.71 6.30
N LEU A 12 -20.54 21.70 6.50
CA LEU A 12 -19.24 21.68 5.79
C LEU A 12 -19.55 21.68 4.28
N PRO A 13 -19.00 22.61 3.51
CA PRO A 13 -19.29 22.65 2.09
C PRO A 13 -18.67 21.43 1.40
N LEU A 14 -19.49 20.67 0.66
CA LEU A 14 -19.07 19.60 -0.26
C LEU A 14 -17.91 20.02 -1.19
N ALA A 15 -17.76 21.32 -1.44
CA ALA A 15 -16.67 21.89 -2.23
C ALA A 15 -15.26 21.70 -1.64
N VAL A 16 -15.11 21.59 -0.30
CA VAL A 16 -13.82 21.38 0.36
C VAL A 16 -13.35 19.92 0.20
N MET A 17 -14.28 18.95 0.19
CA MET A 17 -13.94 17.55 -0.11
C MET A 17 -13.53 17.34 -1.57
N ALA A 18 -14.13 18.06 -2.51
CA ALA A 18 -13.83 17.95 -3.95
C ALA A 18 -12.43 18.49 -4.32
N LEU A 19 -11.83 19.35 -3.52
CA LEU A 19 -10.47 19.87 -3.73
C LEU A 19 -9.39 18.97 -3.11
N ALA A 20 -9.73 18.17 -2.12
CA ALA A 20 -8.79 17.28 -1.44
C ALA A 20 -8.50 15.99 -2.23
N VAL A 21 -9.52 15.45 -2.94
CA VAL A 21 -9.39 14.29 -3.83
C VAL A 21 -9.49 14.77 -5.27
N SER A 22 -8.43 14.66 -6.04
CA SER A 22 -8.41 15.07 -7.45
C SER A 22 -7.80 13.99 -8.33
N MET A 23 -8.39 13.81 -9.52
CA MET A 23 -7.83 12.95 -10.56
C MET A 23 -6.98 13.81 -11.52
N TRP A 24 -5.81 13.32 -11.82
CA TRP A 24 -4.83 13.98 -12.66
C TRP A 24 -4.48 13.10 -13.85
N GLY A 25 -4.36 13.73 -15.03
CA GLY A 25 -3.76 13.11 -16.19
C GLY A 25 -2.28 13.48 -16.27
N TRP A 26 -1.46 12.55 -16.71
CA TRP A 26 -0.04 12.72 -16.86
C TRP A 26 0.44 11.87 -18.04
N ALA A 27 1.33 12.41 -18.87
CA ALA A 27 1.87 11.73 -20.03
C ALA A 27 3.29 11.24 -19.71
N LEU A 28 3.56 9.95 -19.94
CA LEU A 28 4.87 9.35 -19.88
C LEU A 28 5.15 8.62 -21.18
N GLU A 29 6.23 8.99 -21.88
CA GLU A 29 6.66 8.37 -23.14
C GLU A 29 5.56 8.29 -24.22
N GLY A 30 4.65 9.29 -24.21
CA GLY A 30 3.52 9.36 -25.15
C GLY A 30 2.24 8.66 -24.70
N GLU A 31 2.28 7.89 -23.63
CA GLU A 31 1.12 7.24 -23.04
C GLU A 31 0.47 8.12 -21.97
N GLN A 32 -0.87 8.17 -22.01
CA GLN A 32 -1.64 8.90 -21.00
C GLN A 32 -1.86 8.03 -19.77
N ARG A 33 -1.32 8.46 -18.64
CA ARG A 33 -1.54 7.82 -17.33
C ARG A 33 -2.42 8.73 -16.47
N THR A 34 -3.13 8.13 -15.55
CA THR A 34 -3.96 8.87 -14.59
C THR A 34 -3.65 8.42 -13.16
N PHE A 35 -3.77 9.34 -12.22
CA PHE A 35 -3.64 9.05 -10.80
C PHE A 35 -4.63 9.88 -9.98
N VAL A 36 -4.97 9.39 -8.80
CA VAL A 36 -5.70 10.15 -7.79
C VAL A 36 -4.67 10.72 -6.81
N ARG A 37 -4.83 12.01 -6.48
CA ARG A 37 -4.06 12.66 -5.42
C ARG A 37 -4.99 13.14 -4.33
N TYR A 38 -4.66 12.82 -3.10
CA TYR A 38 -5.27 13.39 -1.91
C TYR A 38 -4.27 14.27 -1.19
N VAL A 39 -4.65 15.51 -0.94
CA VAL A 39 -3.84 16.51 -0.23
C VAL A 39 -4.56 16.87 1.06
N PRO A 40 -3.96 16.63 2.24
CA PRO A 40 -4.60 16.95 3.51
C PRO A 40 -4.76 18.47 3.68
N PRO A 41 -5.80 18.95 4.39
CA PRO A 41 -6.02 20.40 4.60
C PRO A 41 -4.88 21.13 5.29
N SER A 42 -4.01 20.41 6.00
CA SER A 42 -2.82 20.96 6.67
C SER A 42 -1.67 21.29 5.72
N TYR A 43 -1.67 20.75 4.50
CA TYR A 43 -0.62 20.99 3.52
C TYR A 43 -0.76 22.40 2.91
N ASN A 44 0.32 23.15 2.96
CA ASN A 44 0.35 24.53 2.40
C ASN A 44 1.57 24.79 1.48
N GLY A 45 2.34 23.74 1.15
CA GLY A 45 3.51 23.82 0.28
C GLY A 45 4.75 24.45 0.89
N THR A 46 4.74 24.85 2.18
CA THR A 46 5.87 25.56 2.82
C THR A 46 6.80 24.65 3.61
N ARG A 47 6.36 23.43 3.90
CA ARG A 47 7.15 22.42 4.63
C ARG A 47 7.07 21.09 3.93
N PRO A 48 8.18 20.34 3.88
CA PRO A 48 8.18 18.98 3.34
C PRO A 48 7.23 18.08 4.13
N VAL A 49 6.44 17.29 3.40
CA VAL A 49 5.48 16.31 3.97
C VAL A 49 5.76 14.91 3.45
N PRO A 50 5.45 13.86 4.22
CA PRO A 50 5.52 12.49 3.73
C PRO A 50 4.61 12.26 2.52
N LEU A 51 4.98 11.30 1.69
CA LEU A 51 4.22 10.85 0.53
C LEU A 51 3.93 9.35 0.64
N VAL A 52 2.68 8.96 0.43
CA VAL A 52 2.26 7.55 0.38
C VAL A 52 1.73 7.24 -1.01
N PHE A 53 2.40 6.32 -1.71
CA PHE A 53 1.84 5.68 -2.90
C PHE A 53 0.90 4.57 -2.48
N GLU A 54 -0.30 4.53 -3.07
CA GLU A 54 -1.34 3.55 -2.76
C GLU A 54 -1.82 2.87 -4.04
N PHE A 55 -1.52 1.57 -4.19
CA PHE A 55 -1.75 0.80 -5.40
C PHE A 55 -3.00 -0.09 -5.28
N HIS A 56 -3.87 -0.05 -6.29
CA HIS A 56 -5.09 -0.85 -6.34
C HIS A 56 -4.85 -2.31 -6.76
N GLY A 57 -5.81 -3.18 -6.48
CA GLY A 57 -5.83 -4.56 -6.96
C GLY A 57 -6.27 -4.66 -8.43
N TYR A 58 -6.02 -5.81 -9.04
CA TYR A 58 -6.41 -6.15 -10.41
C TYR A 58 -7.89 -5.85 -10.66
N GLY A 59 -8.20 -5.23 -11.78
CA GLY A 59 -9.56 -4.87 -12.17
C GLY A 59 -10.19 -3.70 -11.40
N SER A 60 -9.44 -3.11 -10.44
CA SER A 60 -9.90 -1.99 -9.63
C SER A 60 -9.43 -0.63 -10.21
N ASN A 61 -9.33 0.40 -9.40
CA ASN A 61 -8.82 1.71 -9.77
C ASN A 61 -8.32 2.50 -8.56
N ALA A 62 -7.57 3.56 -8.84
CA ALA A 62 -6.99 4.46 -7.86
C ALA A 62 -8.02 5.04 -6.86
N LEU A 63 -9.17 5.48 -7.36
CA LEU A 63 -10.20 6.10 -6.51
C LEU A 63 -10.79 5.09 -5.53
N VAL A 64 -11.11 3.88 -6.00
CA VAL A 64 -11.62 2.78 -5.16
C VAL A 64 -10.57 2.43 -4.09
N GLN A 65 -9.29 2.36 -4.45
CA GLN A 65 -8.22 2.04 -3.51
C GLN A 65 -8.09 3.08 -2.40
N VAL A 66 -8.05 4.37 -2.73
CA VAL A 66 -7.95 5.46 -1.74
C VAL A 66 -9.09 5.41 -0.72
N PHE A 67 -10.32 5.06 -1.16
CA PHE A 67 -11.45 4.87 -0.23
C PHE A 67 -11.37 3.55 0.53
N TYR A 68 -10.93 2.47 -0.11
CA TYR A 68 -10.88 1.13 0.50
C TYR A 68 -9.75 1.02 1.53
N GLY A 69 -8.57 1.54 1.21
CA GLY A 69 -7.43 1.62 2.13
C GLY A 69 -7.66 2.60 3.27
N ASN A 70 -8.54 3.61 3.06
CA ASN A 70 -8.94 4.61 4.05
C ASN A 70 -7.75 5.35 4.71
N PHE A 71 -6.73 5.67 3.93
CA PHE A 71 -5.59 6.47 4.40
C PHE A 71 -5.91 7.96 4.54
N MET A 72 -6.99 8.46 3.95
CA MET A 72 -7.32 9.90 3.96
C MET A 72 -7.45 10.47 5.38
N SER A 73 -8.12 9.75 6.29
CA SER A 73 -8.25 10.19 7.68
C SER A 73 -6.92 10.22 8.43
N LEU A 74 -6.00 9.34 8.06
CA LEU A 74 -4.63 9.34 8.59
C LEU A 74 -3.81 10.48 7.97
N ALA A 75 -3.98 10.74 6.67
CA ALA A 75 -3.37 11.88 5.99
C ALA A 75 -3.77 13.22 6.62
N ASP A 76 -5.05 13.39 6.95
CA ASP A 76 -5.54 14.58 7.66
C ASP A 76 -4.92 14.73 9.05
N ARG A 77 -4.79 13.61 9.75
CA ARG A 77 -4.27 13.59 11.12
C ARG A 77 -2.75 13.81 11.19
N TYR A 78 -2.01 13.25 10.25
CA TYR A 78 -0.55 13.20 10.31
C TYR A 78 0.14 14.06 9.25
N GLY A 79 -0.60 14.65 8.33
CA GLY A 79 -0.08 15.64 7.37
C GLY A 79 0.74 15.03 6.24
N PHE A 80 0.31 13.91 5.64
CA PHE A 80 0.95 13.34 4.47
C PHE A 80 0.05 13.39 3.21
N VAL A 81 0.66 13.35 2.05
CA VAL A 81 -0.03 13.31 0.74
C VAL A 81 -0.19 11.85 0.29
N ILE A 82 -1.30 11.52 -0.36
CA ILE A 82 -1.53 10.23 -1.00
C ILE A 82 -1.49 10.41 -2.52
N VAL A 83 -0.80 9.52 -3.21
CA VAL A 83 -0.80 9.39 -4.66
C VAL A 83 -1.15 7.94 -5.02
N ALA A 84 -2.22 7.76 -5.78
CA ALA A 84 -2.68 6.45 -6.22
C ALA A 84 -2.73 6.43 -7.75
N PRO A 85 -1.79 5.79 -8.44
CA PRO A 85 -1.84 5.64 -9.88
C PRO A 85 -2.86 4.59 -10.31
N ASN A 86 -3.41 4.74 -11.52
CA ASN A 86 -4.17 3.70 -12.17
C ASN A 86 -3.25 2.77 -12.96
N GLY A 87 -3.52 1.47 -12.88
CA GLY A 87 -2.95 0.46 -13.74
C GLY A 87 -3.40 0.63 -15.19
N GLN A 88 -2.92 -0.22 -16.08
CA GLN A 88 -3.10 -0.18 -17.53
C GLN A 88 -4.03 -1.29 -18.03
N GLY A 89 -4.25 -1.29 -19.34
CA GLY A 89 -5.03 -2.29 -20.04
C GLY A 89 -6.53 -2.23 -19.78
N SER A 90 -7.28 -3.08 -20.48
CA SER A 90 -8.74 -3.20 -20.33
C SER A 90 -9.13 -3.66 -18.92
N ASP A 91 -8.32 -4.52 -18.34
CA ASP A 91 -8.53 -5.13 -17.03
C ASP A 91 -7.88 -4.32 -15.88
N ARG A 92 -7.25 -3.23 -16.23
CA ARG A 92 -6.64 -2.27 -15.29
C ARG A 92 -5.77 -2.95 -14.22
N HIS A 93 -4.56 -3.33 -14.63
CA HIS A 93 -3.56 -3.97 -13.79
C HIS A 93 -2.18 -3.30 -13.91
N PHE A 94 -1.23 -3.72 -13.11
CA PHE A 94 0.13 -3.21 -13.15
C PHE A 94 1.05 -4.19 -13.88
N ASN A 95 1.78 -3.69 -14.90
CA ASN A 95 2.76 -4.46 -15.63
C ASN A 95 4.08 -4.51 -14.87
N LEU A 96 4.32 -5.61 -14.18
CA LEU A 96 5.53 -5.88 -13.38
C LEU A 96 6.46 -6.90 -14.05
N THR A 97 5.98 -7.56 -15.11
CA THR A 97 6.63 -8.73 -15.74
C THR A 97 7.12 -8.47 -17.16
N GLY A 98 6.96 -7.25 -17.69
CA GLY A 98 7.36 -6.91 -19.05
C GLY A 98 6.33 -7.37 -20.10
N GLU A 99 5.04 -7.29 -19.79
CA GLU A 99 3.98 -7.58 -20.73
C GLU A 99 4.08 -6.68 -21.97
N ALA A 100 4.07 -7.30 -23.15
CA ALA A 100 4.23 -6.59 -24.41
C ALA A 100 3.07 -5.62 -24.68
N GLY A 101 3.39 -4.39 -25.04
CA GLY A 101 2.41 -3.35 -25.36
C GLY A 101 1.92 -2.55 -24.16
N LEU A 102 2.38 -2.87 -22.95
CA LEU A 102 2.15 -2.07 -21.73
C LEU A 102 3.46 -1.48 -21.23
N GLN A 103 3.41 -0.29 -20.64
CA GLN A 103 4.56 0.31 -19.97
C GLN A 103 4.98 -0.49 -18.73
N ASP A 104 6.26 -0.45 -18.38
CA ASP A 104 6.79 -0.92 -17.10
C ASP A 104 6.27 -0.02 -15.97
N ASP A 105 5.51 -0.59 -15.04
CA ASP A 105 4.91 0.20 -13.96
C ASP A 105 5.91 0.55 -12.84
N VAL A 106 7.06 -0.12 -12.72
CA VAL A 106 8.14 0.32 -11.82
C VAL A 106 8.73 1.63 -12.33
N ALA A 107 9.08 1.67 -13.63
CA ALA A 107 9.56 2.89 -14.28
C ALA A 107 8.52 4.02 -14.22
N MET A 108 7.24 3.70 -14.44
CA MET A 108 6.13 4.64 -14.34
C MET A 108 6.02 5.25 -12.93
N VAL A 109 6.08 4.44 -11.88
CA VAL A 109 6.00 4.94 -10.50
C VAL A 109 7.18 5.84 -10.18
N GLY A 110 8.38 5.51 -10.65
CA GLY A 110 9.55 6.35 -10.52
C GLY A 110 9.38 7.72 -11.16
N ALA A 111 8.93 7.76 -12.41
CA ALA A 111 8.71 9.02 -13.10
C ALA A 111 7.51 9.82 -12.51
N LEU A 112 6.48 9.14 -11.98
CA LEU A 112 5.40 9.81 -11.25
C LEU A 112 5.91 10.41 -9.93
N LEU A 113 6.79 9.74 -9.20
CA LEU A 113 7.43 10.27 -8.00
C LEU A 113 8.20 11.56 -8.33
N GLU A 114 9.04 11.56 -9.36
CA GLU A 114 9.77 12.74 -9.82
C GLU A 114 8.82 13.90 -10.18
N HIS A 115 7.70 13.60 -10.86
CA HIS A 115 6.68 14.61 -11.16
C HIS A 115 6.04 15.20 -9.89
N ILE A 116 5.74 14.39 -8.89
CA ILE A 116 5.16 14.85 -7.63
C ILE A 116 6.19 15.70 -6.84
N GLU A 117 7.43 15.28 -6.75
CA GLU A 117 8.51 16.02 -6.10
C GLU A 117 8.80 17.36 -6.76
N ALA A 118 8.71 17.45 -8.09
CA ALA A 118 8.87 18.69 -8.83
C ALA A 118 7.72 19.68 -8.63
N THR A 119 6.53 19.20 -8.20
CA THR A 119 5.31 20.01 -8.09
C THR A 119 4.81 20.21 -6.67
N MET A 120 5.36 19.47 -5.70
CA MET A 120 4.96 19.48 -4.30
C MET A 120 6.19 19.49 -3.38
N CYS A 121 6.03 20.05 -2.19
CA CYS A 121 7.07 20.03 -1.16
C CYS A 121 7.01 18.67 -0.41
N VAL A 122 7.69 17.67 -0.98
CA VAL A 122 7.76 16.29 -0.44
C VAL A 122 9.01 16.12 0.41
N ASP A 123 8.88 15.40 1.50
CA ASP A 123 10.01 14.90 2.27
C ASP A 123 10.51 13.58 1.64
N GLN A 124 11.59 13.68 0.87
CA GLN A 124 12.17 12.56 0.13
C GLN A 124 12.67 11.42 1.04
N THR A 125 12.89 11.69 2.33
CA THR A 125 13.23 10.63 3.29
C THR A 125 12.01 9.87 3.79
N ARG A 126 10.78 10.32 3.45
CA ARG A 126 9.52 9.74 3.90
C ARG A 126 8.55 9.51 2.73
N VAL A 127 9.04 8.82 1.69
CA VAL A 127 8.24 8.30 0.59
C VAL A 127 7.97 6.83 0.83
N PHE A 128 6.71 6.42 0.77
CA PHE A 128 6.26 5.08 1.16
C PHE A 128 5.38 4.47 0.08
N ALA A 129 5.36 3.15 -0.02
CA ALA A 129 4.55 2.41 -0.97
C ALA A 129 3.68 1.35 -0.28
N THR A 130 2.39 1.33 -0.58
CA THR A 130 1.47 0.29 -0.10
C THR A 130 0.42 -0.04 -1.15
N GLY A 131 -0.18 -1.20 -1.03
CA GLY A 131 -1.28 -1.58 -1.91
C GLY A 131 -1.88 -2.94 -1.57
N MET A 132 -2.94 -3.27 -2.29
CA MET A 132 -3.67 -4.51 -2.09
C MET A 132 -3.60 -5.40 -3.32
N SER A 133 -3.46 -6.71 -3.13
CA SER A 133 -3.47 -7.72 -4.20
C SER A 133 -2.39 -7.40 -5.23
N ASP A 134 -2.73 -7.12 -6.48
CA ASP A 134 -1.81 -6.63 -7.50
C ASP A 134 -1.00 -5.41 -7.01
N GLY A 135 -1.65 -4.47 -6.33
CA GLY A 135 -0.98 -3.34 -5.68
C GLY A 135 -0.02 -3.73 -4.54
N GLY A 136 -0.27 -4.83 -3.84
CA GLY A 136 0.65 -5.41 -2.87
C GLY A 136 1.88 -6.02 -3.55
N ALA A 137 1.69 -6.61 -4.74
CA ALA A 137 2.78 -7.05 -5.59
C ALA A 137 3.61 -5.85 -6.07
N VAL A 138 2.97 -4.74 -6.51
CA VAL A 138 3.68 -3.48 -6.86
C VAL A 138 4.55 -3.01 -5.71
N ALA A 139 4.02 -2.90 -4.50
CA ALA A 139 4.79 -2.47 -3.34
C ALA A 139 6.00 -3.39 -3.09
N SER A 140 5.82 -4.71 -3.23
CA SER A 140 6.92 -5.69 -3.07
C SER A 140 7.97 -5.57 -4.18
N VAL A 141 7.54 -5.36 -5.43
CA VAL A 141 8.45 -5.22 -6.58
C VAL A 141 9.23 -3.91 -6.51
N LEU A 142 8.60 -2.81 -6.05
CA LEU A 142 9.32 -1.56 -5.79
C LEU A 142 10.37 -1.75 -4.70
N ALA A 143 10.06 -2.49 -3.63
CA ALA A 143 11.03 -2.84 -2.59
C ALA A 143 12.24 -3.62 -3.15
N CYS A 144 12.03 -4.42 -4.19
CA CYS A 144 13.06 -5.20 -4.84
C CYS A 144 13.89 -4.40 -5.85
N ARG A 145 13.23 -3.57 -6.68
CA ARG A 145 13.85 -2.97 -7.88
C ARG A 145 14.18 -1.49 -7.73
N ASP A 146 13.58 -0.79 -6.78
CA ASP A 146 13.74 0.65 -6.57
C ASP A 146 13.74 1.04 -5.07
N PRO A 147 14.51 0.31 -4.21
CA PRO A 147 14.46 0.47 -2.76
C PRO A 147 14.98 1.83 -2.28
N ASP A 148 15.86 2.47 -3.05
CA ASP A 148 16.55 3.69 -2.60
C ASP A 148 15.66 4.94 -2.61
N ARG A 149 14.51 4.87 -3.30
CA ARG A 149 13.54 5.98 -3.39
C ARG A 149 12.37 5.85 -2.42
N PHE A 150 12.22 4.70 -1.77
CA PHE A 150 11.12 4.44 -0.85
C PHE A 150 11.63 4.00 0.51
N ALA A 151 11.14 4.66 1.56
CA ALA A 151 11.59 4.43 2.93
C ALA A 151 11.05 3.13 3.55
N ALA A 152 9.80 2.75 3.22
CA ALA A 152 9.19 1.51 3.70
C ALA A 152 8.01 1.08 2.82
N PHE A 153 7.66 -0.21 2.93
CA PHE A 153 6.68 -0.87 2.07
C PHE A 153 5.62 -1.61 2.88
N GLY A 154 4.37 -1.56 2.39
CA GLY A 154 3.22 -2.24 2.99
C GLY A 154 2.45 -3.07 1.97
N ALA A 155 2.45 -4.40 2.06
CA ALA A 155 1.80 -5.30 1.13
C ALA A 155 0.59 -5.98 1.77
N VAL A 156 -0.61 -5.83 1.18
CA VAL A 156 -1.86 -6.40 1.71
C VAL A 156 -2.43 -7.42 0.74
N ALA A 157 -2.78 -8.58 1.26
CA ALA A 157 -3.30 -9.78 0.59
C ALA A 157 -2.31 -10.47 -0.36
N VAL A 158 -1.41 -9.73 -1.01
CA VAL A 158 -0.30 -10.29 -1.81
C VAL A 158 1.00 -9.65 -1.35
N VAL A 159 1.98 -10.47 -1.09
CA VAL A 159 3.39 -10.12 -0.92
C VAL A 159 4.20 -11.05 -1.80
N VAL A 160 5.14 -10.51 -2.56
CA VAL A 160 6.06 -11.29 -3.40
C VAL A 160 7.50 -10.99 -3.02
N TYR A 161 8.37 -11.93 -3.29
CA TYR A 161 9.82 -11.80 -3.22
C TYR A 161 10.41 -12.37 -4.51
N GLU A 162 11.24 -11.58 -5.18
CA GLU A 162 11.93 -11.98 -6.40
C GLU A 162 13.42 -12.25 -6.08
N SER A 163 14.02 -13.21 -6.77
CA SER A 163 15.48 -13.37 -6.72
C SER A 163 16.14 -12.27 -7.56
N GLY A 164 17.23 -11.71 -7.06
CA GLY A 164 17.98 -10.64 -7.77
C GLY A 164 17.50 -9.23 -7.45
N CYS A 165 16.86 -9.05 -6.29
CA CYS A 165 16.61 -7.72 -5.74
C CYS A 165 17.91 -6.94 -5.55
N ALA A 166 17.84 -5.61 -5.54
CA ALA A 166 18.94 -4.76 -5.13
C ALA A 166 19.44 -5.13 -3.73
N ASP A 167 20.73 -4.97 -3.46
CA ASP A 167 21.34 -5.36 -2.18
C ASP A 167 20.96 -4.44 -0.99
N THR A 168 20.04 -3.51 -1.20
CA THR A 168 19.54 -2.58 -0.18
C THR A 168 18.50 -3.27 0.70
N SER A 169 18.75 -3.38 1.99
CA SER A 169 17.77 -3.87 2.96
C SER A 169 16.61 -2.88 3.13
N VAL A 170 15.39 -3.39 3.21
CA VAL A 170 14.18 -2.57 3.19
C VAL A 170 13.22 -2.89 4.34
N PRO A 171 12.61 -1.88 4.97
CA PRO A 171 11.49 -2.12 5.86
C PRO A 171 10.25 -2.55 5.08
N ILE A 172 9.78 -3.79 5.29
CA ILE A 172 8.58 -4.33 4.65
C ILE A 172 7.60 -4.93 5.67
N MET A 173 6.33 -4.57 5.54
CA MET A 173 5.23 -5.12 6.33
C MET A 173 4.22 -5.80 5.41
N ALA A 174 3.79 -7.01 5.75
CA ALA A 174 2.81 -7.75 4.97
C ALA A 174 1.60 -8.21 5.80
N PHE A 175 0.45 -8.34 5.13
CA PHE A 175 -0.79 -8.89 5.67
C PHE A 175 -1.33 -9.95 4.72
N ALA A 176 -1.66 -11.15 5.24
CA ALA A 176 -2.31 -12.18 4.44
C ALA A 176 -3.33 -12.99 5.24
N GLY A 177 -4.45 -13.31 4.61
CA GLY A 177 -5.53 -14.12 5.17
C GLY A 177 -5.30 -15.62 4.94
N THR A 178 -5.48 -16.45 5.98
CA THR A 178 -5.27 -17.89 5.86
C THR A 178 -6.37 -18.63 5.09
N ALA A 179 -7.52 -17.97 4.87
CA ALA A 179 -8.65 -18.49 4.08
C ALA A 179 -8.95 -17.61 2.86
N ASP A 180 -7.89 -17.01 2.27
CA ASP A 180 -7.98 -16.19 1.07
C ASP A 180 -8.48 -17.04 -0.11
N PRO A 181 -9.67 -16.71 -0.70
CA PRO A 181 -10.24 -17.50 -1.80
C PRO A 181 -9.63 -17.14 -3.17
N VAL A 182 -8.82 -16.10 -3.26
CA VAL A 182 -8.23 -15.59 -4.51
C VAL A 182 -6.77 -16.00 -4.61
N VAL A 183 -5.97 -15.68 -3.59
CA VAL A 183 -4.53 -15.98 -3.56
C VAL A 183 -4.25 -16.94 -2.41
N PRO A 184 -3.92 -18.21 -2.70
CA PRO A 184 -3.70 -19.21 -1.66
C PRO A 184 -2.59 -18.81 -0.70
N PHE A 185 -2.89 -18.77 0.61
CA PHE A 185 -1.97 -18.36 1.66
C PHE A 185 -0.62 -19.09 1.63
N ASN A 186 -0.65 -20.41 1.38
CA ASN A 186 0.54 -21.27 1.30
C ASN A 186 1.11 -21.39 -0.12
N GLY A 187 0.65 -20.58 -1.05
CA GLY A 187 1.04 -20.62 -2.45
C GLY A 187 0.20 -21.55 -3.29
N GLY A 188 0.30 -21.39 -4.58
CA GLY A 188 -0.45 -22.13 -5.58
C GLY A 188 -0.97 -21.25 -6.70
N VAL A 189 -1.91 -21.79 -7.46
CA VAL A 189 -2.53 -21.08 -8.58
C VAL A 189 -3.49 -19.99 -8.04
N VAL A 190 -3.31 -18.75 -8.49
CA VAL A 190 -4.20 -17.64 -8.18
C VAL A 190 -5.54 -17.84 -8.87
N ASN A 191 -6.64 -17.64 -8.16
CA ASN A 191 -7.99 -17.90 -8.66
C ASN A 191 -8.57 -16.68 -9.42
N CYS A 192 -7.73 -15.97 -10.19
CA CYS A 192 -8.11 -14.88 -11.10
C CYS A 192 -6.96 -14.56 -12.08
N CYS A 193 -7.17 -13.56 -12.90
CA CYS A 193 -6.11 -12.68 -13.43
C CYS A 193 -5.04 -13.48 -14.23
N GLY A 194 -5.49 -14.39 -15.13
CA GLY A 194 -4.61 -15.24 -15.91
C GLY A 194 -4.08 -16.48 -15.16
N HIS A 195 -4.51 -16.70 -13.91
CA HIS A 195 -4.16 -17.85 -13.09
C HIS A 195 -2.64 -18.07 -12.89
N PRO A 196 -1.85 -17.02 -12.54
CA PRO A 196 -0.44 -17.22 -12.25
C PRO A 196 -0.26 -18.12 -11.02
N THR A 197 0.89 -18.78 -10.92
CA THR A 197 1.28 -19.50 -9.71
C THR A 197 2.18 -18.60 -8.87
N LEU A 198 1.80 -18.36 -7.62
CA LEU A 198 2.59 -17.56 -6.68
C LEU A 198 3.15 -18.44 -5.55
N PRO A 199 4.33 -18.12 -5.02
CA PRO A 199 4.76 -18.65 -3.74
C PRO A 199 3.81 -18.15 -2.63
N GLY A 200 3.65 -18.93 -1.56
CA GLY A 200 2.81 -18.50 -0.43
C GLY A 200 3.35 -17.26 0.28
N ALA A 201 2.47 -16.48 0.89
CA ALA A 201 2.87 -15.32 1.65
C ALA A 201 3.94 -15.61 2.74
N PRO A 202 3.87 -16.73 3.49
CA PRO A 202 4.95 -17.09 4.41
C PRO A 202 6.31 -17.27 3.74
N SER A 203 6.35 -17.87 2.55
CA SER A 203 7.58 -18.07 1.79
C SER A 203 8.16 -16.76 1.28
N ALA A 204 7.31 -15.87 0.72
CA ALA A 204 7.74 -14.56 0.25
C ALA A 204 8.29 -13.70 1.40
N VAL A 205 7.63 -13.69 2.56
CA VAL A 205 8.12 -12.94 3.73
C VAL A 205 9.42 -13.54 4.29
N ALA A 206 9.59 -14.86 4.27
CA ALA A 206 10.85 -15.49 4.65
C ALA A 206 11.98 -15.11 3.67
N GLY A 207 11.68 -14.97 2.38
CA GLY A 207 12.61 -14.45 1.37
C GLY A 207 13.08 -13.02 1.70
N TRP A 208 12.17 -12.13 2.05
CA TRP A 208 12.50 -10.77 2.52
C TRP A 208 13.35 -10.79 3.79
N ALA A 209 13.00 -11.65 4.76
CA ALA A 209 13.80 -11.78 5.98
C ALA A 209 15.22 -12.26 5.71
N GLN A 210 15.38 -13.20 4.77
CA GLN A 210 16.70 -13.66 4.34
C GLN A 210 17.48 -12.55 3.62
N HIS A 211 16.82 -11.83 2.72
CA HIS A 211 17.40 -10.71 1.97
C HIS A 211 17.95 -9.63 2.92
N ASP A 212 17.17 -9.26 3.92
CA ASP A 212 17.53 -8.22 4.90
C ASP A 212 18.46 -8.74 6.02
N GLY A 213 18.93 -9.98 5.93
CA GLY A 213 19.84 -10.57 6.93
C GLY A 213 19.21 -10.75 8.31
N CYS A 214 17.89 -10.85 8.38
CA CYS A 214 17.17 -11.08 9.64
C CYS A 214 17.32 -12.53 10.13
N ALA A 215 17.01 -12.77 11.41
CA ALA A 215 16.90 -14.12 11.94
C ALA A 215 15.85 -14.94 11.17
N ALA A 216 16.18 -16.18 10.81
CA ALA A 216 15.31 -17.05 10.02
C ALA A 216 13.98 -17.40 10.71
N THR A 217 13.96 -17.37 12.03
CA THR A 217 12.76 -17.68 12.85
C THR A 217 12.20 -16.39 13.42
N PRO A 218 10.95 -16.02 13.11
CA PRO A 218 10.33 -14.83 13.66
C PRO A 218 9.91 -15.01 15.13
N VAL A 219 9.89 -13.91 15.86
CA VAL A 219 9.13 -13.80 17.10
C VAL A 219 7.65 -13.76 16.74
N VAL A 220 6.84 -14.58 17.42
CA VAL A 220 5.41 -14.74 17.14
C VAL A 220 4.59 -14.22 18.29
N ASP A 221 3.75 -13.22 18.04
CA ASP A 221 2.81 -12.65 19.00
C ASP A 221 1.37 -12.93 18.55
N GLN A 222 0.56 -13.51 19.41
CA GLN A 222 -0.89 -13.63 19.18
C GLN A 222 -1.57 -12.36 19.71
N LEU A 223 -1.90 -11.42 18.83
CA LEU A 223 -2.46 -10.13 19.22
C LEU A 223 -3.96 -10.22 19.53
N SER A 224 -4.66 -11.15 18.86
CA SER A 224 -6.08 -11.42 19.09
C SER A 224 -6.43 -12.82 18.55
N THR A 225 -7.68 -13.23 18.63
CA THR A 225 -8.12 -14.54 18.09
C THR A 225 -7.91 -14.69 16.59
N GLN A 226 -7.93 -13.60 15.85
CA GLN A 226 -7.75 -13.61 14.40
C GLN A 226 -6.39 -13.08 13.93
N VAL A 227 -5.60 -12.43 14.78
CA VAL A 227 -4.40 -11.72 14.35
C VAL A 227 -3.16 -12.24 15.05
N GLN A 228 -2.26 -12.81 14.26
CA GLN A 228 -0.92 -13.18 14.66
C GLN A 228 0.09 -12.25 13.99
N ARG A 229 1.01 -11.68 14.77
CA ARG A 229 2.16 -10.92 14.24
C ARG A 229 3.41 -11.78 14.29
N ARG A 230 4.17 -11.79 13.21
CA ARG A 230 5.49 -12.40 13.10
C ARG A 230 6.51 -11.31 12.81
N THR A 231 7.46 -11.12 13.72
CA THR A 231 8.52 -10.11 13.58
C THR A 231 9.85 -10.82 13.42
N TYR A 232 10.53 -10.56 12.32
CA TYR A 232 11.88 -11.08 12.08
C TYR A 232 12.89 -10.11 12.68
N ALA A 233 13.66 -10.58 13.64
CA ALA A 233 14.59 -9.75 14.40
C ALA A 233 16.00 -9.74 13.80
N GLY A 234 16.80 -8.74 14.19
CA GLY A 234 18.22 -8.69 13.84
C GLY A 234 18.52 -8.41 12.39
N CYS A 235 17.59 -7.82 11.64
CA CYS A 235 17.83 -7.39 10.24
C CYS A 235 19.00 -6.39 10.18
N THR A 236 19.69 -6.40 9.07
CA THR A 236 20.84 -5.51 8.80
C THR A 236 20.43 -4.32 7.95
N GLY A 237 21.29 -3.33 7.78
CA GLY A 237 21.10 -2.24 6.80
C GLY A 237 19.84 -1.38 7.00
N GLY A 238 19.24 -1.38 8.18
CA GLY A 238 17.96 -0.68 8.41
C GLY A 238 16.71 -1.47 8.02
N GLY A 239 16.86 -2.71 7.54
CA GLY A 239 15.74 -3.59 7.19
C GLY A 239 14.86 -3.93 8.39
N ALA A 240 13.58 -4.15 8.14
CA ALA A 240 12.59 -4.59 9.13
C ALA A 240 11.51 -5.41 8.44
N VAL A 241 11.30 -6.64 8.88
CA VAL A 241 10.31 -7.55 8.26
C VAL A 241 9.24 -7.94 9.27
N VAL A 242 7.99 -7.53 9.01
CA VAL A 242 6.84 -7.80 9.86
C VAL A 242 5.71 -8.44 9.04
N PHE A 243 5.17 -9.54 9.53
CA PHE A 243 4.09 -10.25 8.86
C PHE A 243 2.88 -10.45 9.78
N TYR A 244 1.73 -9.94 9.35
CA TYR A 244 0.45 -10.15 10.01
C TYR A 244 -0.32 -11.27 9.31
N VAL A 245 -0.49 -12.38 10.02
CA VAL A 245 -1.30 -13.52 9.57
C VAL A 245 -2.71 -13.35 10.12
N ILE A 246 -3.70 -13.27 9.23
CA ILE A 246 -5.11 -13.12 9.59
C ILE A 246 -5.78 -14.49 9.53
N GLN A 247 -6.01 -15.08 10.70
CA GLN A 247 -6.63 -16.41 10.83
C GLN A 247 -8.07 -16.39 10.32
N GLY A 248 -8.39 -17.25 9.35
CA GLY A 248 -9.67 -17.27 8.67
C GLY A 248 -9.94 -16.05 7.78
N GLY A 249 -9.00 -15.12 7.67
CA GLY A 249 -9.10 -13.93 6.83
C GLY A 249 -9.14 -14.28 5.34
N GLY A 250 -9.89 -13.49 4.58
CA GLY A 250 -10.01 -13.59 3.13
C GLY A 250 -9.04 -12.65 2.39
N HIS A 251 -9.32 -12.45 1.10
CA HIS A 251 -8.62 -11.50 0.22
C HIS A 251 -9.10 -10.07 0.46
N THR A 252 -8.86 -9.55 1.66
CA THR A 252 -9.46 -8.29 2.12
C THR A 252 -8.43 -7.38 2.80
N TRP A 253 -8.77 -6.09 2.89
CA TRP A 253 -8.00 -5.11 3.65
C TRP A 253 -8.40 -5.17 5.13
N PRO A 254 -7.55 -5.61 6.06
CA PRO A 254 -7.89 -5.70 7.48
C PRO A 254 -8.35 -4.36 8.06
N GLY A 255 -9.52 -4.33 8.69
CA GLY A 255 -10.16 -3.12 9.20
C GLY A 255 -10.91 -2.29 8.16
N GLY A 256 -10.81 -2.65 6.87
CA GLY A 256 -11.50 -2.00 5.76
C GLY A 256 -12.98 -2.38 5.64
N LEU A 257 -13.62 -1.93 4.57
CA LEU A 257 -15.00 -2.30 4.25
C LEU A 257 -15.07 -3.81 3.92
N PRO A 258 -16.05 -4.54 4.43
CA PRO A 258 -16.21 -5.96 4.10
C PRO A 258 -16.66 -6.13 2.65
N VAL A 259 -16.02 -7.08 1.96
CA VAL A 259 -16.38 -7.54 0.62
C VAL A 259 -16.66 -9.04 0.72
N PRO A 260 -17.92 -9.48 0.89
CA PRO A 260 -18.25 -10.87 1.20
C PRO A 260 -17.73 -11.89 0.20
N SER A 261 -17.65 -11.55 -1.08
CA SER A 261 -17.11 -12.42 -2.14
C SER A 261 -15.60 -12.67 -2.01
N LEU A 262 -14.90 -11.82 -1.27
CA LEU A 262 -13.47 -11.94 -0.99
C LEU A 262 -13.16 -12.59 0.37
N GLY A 263 -14.19 -13.03 1.09
CA GLY A 263 -14.06 -13.70 2.38
C GLY A 263 -14.11 -12.76 3.60
N LEU A 264 -13.66 -13.26 4.74
CA LEU A 264 -13.71 -12.53 6.01
C LEU A 264 -12.78 -11.31 6.01
N THR A 265 -13.34 -10.14 6.32
CA THR A 265 -12.56 -8.93 6.67
C THR A 265 -12.50 -8.83 8.19
N THR A 266 -11.32 -9.06 8.77
CA THR A 266 -11.13 -8.90 10.22
C THR A 266 -11.28 -7.43 10.63
N ARG A 267 -11.87 -7.22 11.81
CA ARG A 267 -11.93 -5.91 12.47
C ARG A 267 -11.06 -5.83 13.73
N GLN A 268 -10.27 -6.89 13.97
CA GLN A 268 -9.41 -6.98 15.15
C GLN A 268 -8.05 -6.27 14.95
N ILE A 269 -7.79 -5.78 13.73
CA ILE A 269 -6.67 -4.90 13.41
C ILE A 269 -7.12 -3.97 12.26
N ASN A 270 -6.51 -2.79 12.19
CA ASN A 270 -6.66 -1.87 11.05
C ASN A 270 -5.32 -1.77 10.32
N ALA A 271 -5.27 -2.31 9.10
CA ALA A 271 -4.03 -2.35 8.32
C ALA A 271 -3.48 -0.95 8.03
N SER A 272 -4.33 0.01 7.68
CA SER A 272 -3.90 1.38 7.33
C SER A 272 -3.19 2.07 8.47
N SER A 273 -3.76 2.05 9.68
CA SER A 273 -3.12 2.65 10.85
C SER A 273 -1.85 1.90 11.28
N THR A 274 -1.82 0.58 11.09
CA THR A 274 -0.65 -0.25 11.40
C THR A 274 0.48 0.01 10.41
N ILE A 275 0.16 0.07 9.11
CA ILE A 275 1.12 0.42 8.04
C ILE A 275 1.65 1.84 8.25
N TRP A 276 0.77 2.83 8.54
CA TRP A 276 1.23 4.19 8.80
C TRP A 276 2.19 4.26 10.00
N SER A 277 1.88 3.56 11.09
CA SER A 277 2.77 3.51 12.25
C SER A 277 4.12 2.89 11.93
N PHE A 278 4.14 1.87 11.07
CA PHE A 278 5.36 1.25 10.58
C PHE A 278 6.13 2.23 9.68
N PHE A 279 5.49 2.88 8.73
CA PHE A 279 6.10 3.88 7.85
C PHE A 279 6.73 5.03 8.63
N ALA A 280 6.01 5.59 9.59
CA ALA A 280 6.50 6.70 10.42
C ALA A 280 7.75 6.34 11.27
N ALA A 281 7.95 5.04 11.54
CA ALA A 281 9.11 4.54 12.29
C ALA A 281 10.33 4.23 11.40
N HIS A 282 10.18 4.22 10.06
CA HIS A 282 11.22 3.81 9.12
C HIS A 282 11.40 4.85 8.00
N PRO A 283 11.89 6.08 8.30
CA PRO A 283 12.34 7.00 7.26
C PRO A 283 13.65 6.47 6.63
N LEU A 284 13.98 6.92 5.41
CA LEU A 284 15.33 6.75 4.86
C LEU A 284 16.35 7.48 5.74
N ALA A 285 17.55 6.92 5.84
CA ALA A 285 18.64 7.45 6.66
C ALA A 285 19.20 8.78 6.12
#